data_7b815a0bf7c40408293f4c573204f5ae
#
_entry.id   7b815a0bf7c40408293f4c573204f5ae
#
_cell.length_a   1.000
_cell.length_b   1.000
_cell.length_c   1.000
_cell.angle_alpha   90.00
_cell.angle_beta   90.00
_cell.angle_gamma   90.00
#
_symmetry.space_group_name_H-M   'P 1'
#
loop_
_entity.id
_entity.type
_entity.pdbx_description
1 polymer ?
#
loop_
_entity_poly.entity_id
_entity_poly.type
_entity_poly.pdbx_seq_one_letter_code
_entity_poly.pdbx_strand_id
1 'polypeptide(L)'
;LATEEQKLENAIFLPAECDCKLRATWFYDHNEDTIKSLDELFGMYEMSVGHGSNFLINIGPDNRGLLPEADVKRILELGSRIKAGYSTPANFTEMEKQGDIYTITHNEAGPTEEWKTPYEKNLTNCVMIKEDLTNGQKVESFSIYGYLPVYRNKKILLFEGKTIGHKVICKFSPLRASKYEVVINKHSGEYAIKDIKAFYAK
;
A
#
# COMPACT_ATOMS: atom_id res chain seq x y z
N LEU A 1 22.94 -16.04 -19.36
CA LEU A 1 21.67 -15.52 -18.83
C LEU A 1 20.57 -16.41 -19.37
N ALA A 2 19.76 -17.02 -18.45
CA ALA A 2 18.63 -17.87 -18.84
C ALA A 2 17.60 -17.03 -19.61
N THR A 3 16.95 -17.61 -20.61
CA THR A 3 15.84 -16.98 -21.32
C THR A 3 14.65 -16.82 -20.38
N GLU A 4 13.72 -15.89 -20.66
CA GLU A 4 12.54 -15.68 -19.81
C GLU A 4 11.69 -16.95 -19.65
N GLU A 5 11.59 -17.78 -20.67
CA GLU A 5 10.89 -19.07 -20.65
C GLU A 5 11.54 -20.08 -19.70
N GLN A 6 12.87 -20.14 -19.64
CA GLN A 6 13.61 -21.03 -18.72
C GLN A 6 13.47 -20.64 -17.24
N LYS A 7 13.06 -19.41 -16.96
CA LYS A 7 12.87 -18.91 -15.59
C LYS A 7 11.55 -19.37 -14.95
N LEU A 8 10.60 -19.87 -15.72
CA LEU A 8 9.22 -20.09 -15.26
C LEU A 8 8.88 -21.55 -15.02
N GLU A 9 9.57 -22.52 -15.61
CA GLU A 9 9.24 -23.95 -15.50
C GLU A 9 9.35 -24.53 -14.07
N ASN A 10 10.07 -23.86 -13.16
CA ASN A 10 10.19 -24.27 -11.76
C ASN A 10 10.18 -23.06 -10.79
N ALA A 11 9.46 -22.00 -11.15
CA ALA A 11 9.40 -20.81 -10.32
C ALA A 11 8.62 -21.07 -9.02
N ILE A 12 9.28 -20.89 -7.88
CA ILE A 12 8.67 -20.87 -6.55
C ILE A 12 8.44 -19.40 -6.20
N PHE A 13 7.22 -19.06 -5.75
CA PHE A 13 6.97 -17.75 -5.18
C PHE A 13 7.73 -17.63 -3.84
N LEU A 14 8.70 -16.74 -3.81
CA LEU A 14 9.40 -16.32 -2.59
C LEU A 14 8.99 -14.88 -2.30
N PRO A 15 8.38 -14.59 -1.13
CA PRO A 15 8.06 -13.22 -0.75
C PRO A 15 9.35 -12.41 -0.66
N ALA A 16 9.35 -11.21 -1.27
CA ALA A 16 10.45 -10.28 -1.11
C ALA A 16 10.48 -9.78 0.34
N GLU A 17 11.67 -9.55 0.89
CA GLU A 17 11.88 -8.99 2.22
C GLU A 17 12.78 -7.76 2.14
N CYS A 18 12.37 -6.70 2.84
CA CYS A 18 13.20 -5.53 3.07
C CYS A 18 13.65 -5.57 4.52
N ASP A 19 14.94 -5.79 4.73
CA ASP A 19 15.55 -5.85 6.05
C ASP A 19 16.15 -4.49 6.42
N CYS A 20 15.92 -4.05 7.65
CA CYS A 20 16.51 -2.85 8.18
C CYS A 20 16.83 -2.98 9.67
N LYS A 21 17.75 -2.18 10.14
CA LYS A 21 18.05 -2.00 11.56
C LYS A 21 17.35 -0.76 12.10
N LEU A 22 16.79 -0.85 13.31
CA LEU A 22 16.13 0.28 13.97
C LEU A 22 17.14 1.38 14.35
N ARG A 23 18.34 0.98 14.75
CA ARG A 23 19.46 1.88 15.13
C ARG A 23 20.51 2.00 14.03
N ALA A 24 21.57 2.77 14.24
CA ALA A 24 22.70 2.85 13.31
C ALA A 24 23.44 1.52 13.16
N THR A 25 23.43 0.66 14.16
CA THR A 25 24.10 -0.66 14.19
C THR A 25 23.09 -1.81 14.30
N TRP A 26 23.53 -3.05 14.03
CA TRP A 26 22.74 -4.26 14.22
C TRP A 26 22.60 -4.69 15.68
N PHE A 27 23.52 -4.25 16.52
CA PHE A 27 23.57 -4.53 17.95
C PHE A 27 23.21 -3.30 18.76
N TYR A 28 22.92 -3.49 20.03
CA TYR A 28 22.65 -2.38 20.94
C TYR A 28 23.90 -1.51 21.14
N ASP A 29 23.78 -0.22 20.86
CA ASP A 29 24.89 0.75 20.84
C ASP A 29 24.85 1.76 21.99
N HIS A 30 23.93 1.61 22.95
CA HIS A 30 23.72 2.54 24.08
C HIS A 30 23.41 3.98 23.69
N ASN A 31 23.18 4.29 22.39
CA ASN A 31 22.93 5.63 21.89
C ASN A 31 21.53 5.75 21.32
N GLU A 32 20.63 6.42 22.02
CA GLU A 32 19.24 6.60 21.58
C GLU A 32 19.10 7.56 20.38
N ASP A 33 20.09 8.45 20.16
CA ASP A 33 20.09 9.36 19.01
C ASP A 33 20.23 8.61 17.68
N THR A 34 20.64 7.33 17.72
CA THR A 34 20.76 6.49 16.52
C THR A 34 19.45 5.81 16.11
N ILE A 35 18.41 5.91 16.93
CA ILE A 35 17.09 5.35 16.63
C ILE A 35 16.48 6.12 15.45
N LYS A 36 16.08 5.39 14.41
CA LYS A 36 15.41 5.99 13.25
C LYS A 36 14.17 6.78 13.64
N SER A 37 13.97 7.89 12.95
CA SER A 37 12.78 8.71 13.15
C SER A 37 11.50 7.95 12.77
N LEU A 38 10.37 8.38 13.33
CA LEU A 38 9.07 7.81 12.97
C LEU A 38 8.75 7.99 11.48
N ASP A 39 9.12 9.16 10.91
CA ASP A 39 8.88 9.46 9.49
C ASP A 39 9.73 8.56 8.58
N GLU A 40 10.99 8.32 8.94
CA GLU A 40 11.86 7.41 8.20
C GLU A 40 11.32 5.97 8.20
N LEU A 41 10.95 5.44 9.36
CA LEU A 41 10.39 4.10 9.48
C LEU A 41 9.04 3.94 8.77
N PHE A 42 8.19 4.96 8.84
CA PHE A 42 6.92 4.95 8.13
C PHE A 42 7.11 5.00 6.61
N GLY A 43 8.06 5.81 6.12
CA GLY A 43 8.46 5.80 4.71
C GLY A 43 9.00 4.44 4.27
N MET A 44 9.85 3.79 5.09
CA MET A 44 10.35 2.44 4.84
C MET A 44 9.21 1.40 4.77
N TYR A 45 8.22 1.49 5.67
CA TYR A 45 7.02 0.65 5.61
C TYR A 45 6.26 0.83 4.29
N GLU A 46 6.03 2.07 3.87
CA GLU A 46 5.33 2.35 2.60
C GLU A 46 6.13 1.85 1.39
N MET A 47 7.46 1.95 1.42
CA MET A 47 8.34 1.50 0.33
C MET A 47 8.57 -0.01 0.32
N SER A 48 8.38 -0.72 1.41
CA SER A 48 8.51 -2.18 1.50
C SER A 48 7.15 -2.88 1.43
N VAL A 49 6.36 -2.80 2.50
CA VAL A 49 5.03 -3.43 2.56
C VAL A 49 4.07 -2.84 1.54
N GLY A 50 4.20 -1.55 1.26
CA GLY A 50 3.44 -0.86 0.22
C GLY A 50 3.85 -1.24 -1.21
N HIS A 51 4.88 -2.07 -1.41
CA HIS A 51 5.32 -2.63 -2.69
C HIS A 51 5.36 -4.17 -2.66
N GLY A 52 4.59 -4.79 -1.76
CA GLY A 52 4.43 -6.24 -1.71
C GLY A 52 5.52 -7.00 -0.97
N SER A 53 6.49 -6.31 -0.36
CA SER A 53 7.59 -6.94 0.41
C SER A 53 7.24 -7.09 1.88
N ASN A 54 7.85 -8.05 2.56
CA ASN A 54 7.89 -8.07 4.02
C ASN A 54 8.82 -6.97 4.54
N PHE A 55 8.52 -6.41 5.72
CA PHE A 55 9.36 -5.42 6.38
C PHE A 55 9.89 -6.00 7.68
N LEU A 56 11.16 -6.40 7.69
CA LEU A 56 11.87 -6.94 8.84
C LEU A 56 12.67 -5.82 9.51
N ILE A 57 12.43 -5.58 10.80
CA ILE A 57 13.14 -4.56 11.57
C ILE A 57 13.95 -5.26 12.66
N ASN A 58 15.27 -5.14 12.58
CA ASN A 58 16.17 -5.65 13.61
C ASN A 58 16.24 -4.70 14.81
N ILE A 59 16.11 -5.26 16.00
CA ILE A 59 16.26 -4.58 17.29
C ILE A 59 17.25 -5.38 18.15
N GLY A 60 18.39 -4.78 18.45
CA GLY A 60 19.40 -5.40 19.33
C GLY A 60 18.95 -5.38 20.79
N PRO A 61 18.96 -6.53 21.51
CA PRO A 61 18.68 -6.55 22.94
C PRO A 61 19.75 -5.80 23.73
N ASP A 62 19.36 -5.21 24.88
CA ASP A 62 20.29 -4.58 25.80
C ASP A 62 21.08 -5.61 26.63
N ASN A 63 21.95 -5.15 27.55
CA ASN A 63 22.78 -6.01 28.38
C ASN A 63 21.98 -6.93 29.33
N ARG A 64 20.69 -6.68 29.50
CA ARG A 64 19.77 -7.53 30.28
C ARG A 64 19.11 -8.61 29.42
N GLY A 65 19.35 -8.61 28.10
CA GLY A 65 18.67 -9.48 27.15
C GLY A 65 17.23 -9.04 26.84
N LEU A 66 16.87 -7.80 27.14
CA LEU A 66 15.54 -7.21 26.89
C LEU A 66 15.60 -6.22 25.75
N LEU A 67 14.45 -5.99 25.10
CA LEU A 67 14.33 -4.88 24.14
C LEU A 67 14.44 -3.54 24.89
N PRO A 68 15.28 -2.61 24.45
CA PRO A 68 15.39 -1.28 25.05
C PRO A 68 14.05 -0.53 25.02
N GLU A 69 13.72 0.19 26.10
CA GLU A 69 12.42 0.88 26.22
C GLU A 69 12.18 1.90 25.12
N ALA A 70 13.23 2.65 24.74
CA ALA A 70 13.14 3.63 23.66
C ALA A 70 12.84 2.97 22.29
N ASP A 71 13.38 1.78 22.03
CA ASP A 71 13.13 1.00 20.80
C ASP A 71 11.71 0.48 20.77
N VAL A 72 11.23 -0.09 21.90
CA VAL A 72 9.83 -0.54 22.04
C VAL A 72 8.87 0.62 21.78
N LYS A 73 9.13 1.79 22.41
CA LYS A 73 8.32 2.98 22.20
C LYS A 73 8.24 3.35 20.71
N ARG A 74 9.39 3.40 20.01
CA ARG A 74 9.43 3.75 18.58
C ARG A 74 8.66 2.78 17.71
N ILE A 75 8.74 1.47 17.97
CA ILE A 75 7.97 0.46 17.22
C ILE A 75 6.47 0.58 17.49
N LEU A 76 6.06 0.88 18.72
CA LEU A 76 4.64 1.11 19.04
C LEU A 76 4.11 2.38 18.38
N GLU A 77 4.91 3.45 18.31
CA GLU A 77 4.58 4.68 17.55
C GLU A 77 4.40 4.37 16.07
N LEU A 78 5.29 3.58 15.46
CA LEU A 78 5.18 3.15 14.07
C LEU A 78 3.89 2.35 13.85
N GLY A 79 3.61 1.35 14.69
CA GLY A 79 2.37 0.56 14.61
C GLY A 79 1.11 1.43 14.71
N SER A 80 1.12 2.40 15.61
CA SER A 80 0.01 3.35 15.80
C SER A 80 -0.18 4.24 14.56
N ARG A 81 0.90 4.74 13.96
CA ARG A 81 0.84 5.55 12.74
C ARG A 81 0.35 4.76 11.53
N ILE A 82 0.82 3.52 11.34
CA ILE A 82 0.34 2.62 10.28
C ILE A 82 -1.17 2.38 10.45
N LYS A 83 -1.60 2.09 11.67
CA LYS A 83 -3.02 1.90 11.98
C LYS A 83 -3.83 3.16 11.68
N ALA A 84 -3.38 4.33 12.12
CA ALA A 84 -4.06 5.60 11.86
C ALA A 84 -4.20 5.89 10.36
N GLY A 85 -3.16 5.58 9.55
CA GLY A 85 -3.18 5.82 8.11
C GLY A 85 -4.05 4.84 7.31
N TYR A 86 -4.13 3.57 7.72
CA TYR A 86 -4.67 2.51 6.88
C TYR A 86 -5.74 1.62 7.52
N SER A 87 -6.28 1.97 8.69
CA SER A 87 -7.34 1.16 9.33
C SER A 87 -8.74 1.55 8.90
N THR A 88 -8.94 2.80 8.51
CA THR A 88 -10.25 3.34 8.16
C THR A 88 -10.26 3.74 6.69
N PRO A 89 -10.76 2.88 5.79
CA PRO A 89 -10.89 3.24 4.37
C PRO A 89 -11.95 4.34 4.19
N ALA A 90 -11.81 5.09 3.11
CA ALA A 90 -12.83 6.01 2.66
C ALA A 90 -14.11 5.25 2.25
N ASN A 91 -15.24 5.95 2.24
CA ASN A 91 -16.57 5.34 2.04
C ASN A 91 -16.84 5.00 0.56
N PHE A 92 -16.25 3.90 0.08
CA PHE A 92 -16.49 3.35 -1.25
C PHE A 92 -17.23 2.02 -1.17
N THR A 93 -17.89 1.63 -2.27
CA THR A 93 -18.57 0.33 -2.42
C THR A 93 -17.58 -0.82 -2.35
N GLU A 94 -18.10 -2.02 -2.20
CA GLU A 94 -17.32 -3.23 -2.52
C GLU A 94 -16.85 -3.19 -3.99
N MET A 95 -15.80 -3.93 -4.26
CA MET A 95 -15.17 -4.01 -5.56
C MET A 95 -16.05 -4.74 -6.57
N GLU A 96 -16.28 -4.12 -7.73
CA GLU A 96 -16.95 -4.72 -8.89
C GLU A 96 -15.91 -5.05 -9.98
N LYS A 97 -16.07 -6.22 -10.63
CA LYS A 97 -15.17 -6.68 -11.70
C LYS A 97 -15.88 -6.73 -13.03
N GLN A 98 -15.29 -6.13 -14.07
CA GLN A 98 -15.73 -6.26 -15.47
C GLN A 98 -14.49 -6.48 -16.36
N GLY A 99 -14.25 -7.74 -16.77
CA GLY A 99 -13.02 -8.08 -17.49
C GLY A 99 -11.80 -7.84 -16.61
N ASP A 100 -10.84 -7.06 -17.13
CA ASP A 100 -9.63 -6.66 -16.43
C ASP A 100 -9.75 -5.30 -15.69
N ILE A 101 -10.98 -4.79 -15.53
CA ILE A 101 -11.29 -3.54 -14.83
C ILE A 101 -11.98 -3.87 -13.51
N TYR A 102 -11.43 -3.33 -12.44
CA TYR A 102 -11.98 -3.37 -11.09
C TYR A 102 -12.38 -1.97 -10.67
N THR A 103 -13.60 -1.81 -10.18
CA THR A 103 -14.20 -0.52 -9.86
C THR A 103 -14.64 -0.47 -8.41
N ILE A 104 -14.32 0.62 -7.71
CA ILE A 104 -14.94 1.01 -6.45
C ILE A 104 -15.58 2.40 -6.63
N THR A 105 -16.84 2.55 -6.19
CA THR A 105 -17.62 3.79 -6.36
C THR A 105 -17.90 4.41 -4.99
N HIS A 106 -17.80 5.73 -4.87
CA HIS A 106 -18.13 6.42 -3.62
C HIS A 106 -19.61 6.27 -3.30
N ASN A 107 -19.95 5.82 -2.08
CA ASN A 107 -21.32 5.51 -1.70
C ASN A 107 -22.26 6.72 -1.67
N GLU A 108 -21.71 7.93 -1.54
CA GLU A 108 -22.46 9.19 -1.49
C GLU A 108 -22.21 10.05 -2.76
N ALA A 109 -21.78 9.45 -3.85
CA ALA A 109 -21.47 10.15 -5.10
C ALA A 109 -22.72 10.67 -5.81
N GLY A 110 -23.37 11.65 -5.21
CA GLY A 110 -24.40 12.46 -5.84
C GLY A 110 -23.84 13.83 -6.25
N PRO A 111 -24.23 14.40 -7.39
CA PRO A 111 -23.67 15.67 -7.89
C PRO A 111 -24.02 16.90 -7.05
N THR A 112 -24.88 16.78 -6.05
CA THR A 112 -25.48 17.92 -5.33
C THR A 112 -25.05 18.10 -3.88
N GLU A 113 -24.32 17.16 -3.29
CA GLU A 113 -24.01 17.19 -1.84
C GLU A 113 -22.52 17.20 -1.48
N GLU A 114 -21.61 17.06 -2.43
CA GLU A 114 -20.17 16.99 -2.19
C GLU A 114 -19.60 18.17 -1.41
N TRP A 115 -20.16 19.36 -1.56
CA TRP A 115 -19.71 20.56 -0.87
C TRP A 115 -20.40 20.82 0.46
N LYS A 116 -21.42 20.01 0.81
CA LYS A 116 -22.06 20.03 2.14
C LYS A 116 -21.36 19.08 3.13
N THR A 117 -20.63 18.07 2.66
CA THR A 117 -19.83 17.21 3.54
C THR A 117 -18.51 17.90 3.92
N PRO A 118 -18.04 17.76 5.17
CA PRO A 118 -16.73 18.29 5.54
C PRO A 118 -15.67 17.85 4.54
N TYR A 119 -14.90 18.79 4.03
CA TYR A 119 -13.91 18.60 2.95
C TYR A 119 -13.02 17.38 3.17
N GLU A 120 -12.69 17.08 4.45
CA GLU A 120 -11.79 15.99 4.82
C GLU A 120 -12.39 14.58 4.68
N LYS A 121 -13.73 14.43 4.74
CA LYS A 121 -14.37 13.09 4.75
C LYS A 121 -14.27 12.34 3.42
N ASN A 122 -14.17 13.06 2.30
CA ASN A 122 -14.17 12.46 0.95
C ASN A 122 -12.81 12.61 0.24
N LEU A 123 -11.82 13.11 0.96
CA LEU A 123 -10.48 13.26 0.44
C LEU A 123 -9.75 11.92 0.49
N THR A 124 -9.04 11.58 -0.58
CA THR A 124 -8.19 10.39 -0.64
C THR A 124 -6.86 10.75 -1.29
N ASN A 125 -5.79 10.09 -0.93
CA ASN A 125 -4.45 10.27 -1.49
C ASN A 125 -3.72 8.96 -1.75
N CYS A 126 -4.42 7.84 -1.56
CA CYS A 126 -3.89 6.53 -1.97
C CYS A 126 -5.01 5.52 -2.22
N VAL A 127 -4.70 4.55 -3.07
CA VAL A 127 -5.45 3.31 -3.26
C VAL A 127 -4.55 2.15 -2.88
N MET A 128 -5.03 1.29 -2.01
CA MET A 128 -4.39 0.04 -1.64
C MET A 128 -5.05 -1.10 -2.40
N ILE A 129 -4.23 -1.95 -3.02
CA ILE A 129 -4.68 -3.12 -3.78
C ILE A 129 -3.98 -4.36 -3.20
N LYS A 130 -4.70 -5.47 -3.16
CA LYS A 130 -4.17 -6.79 -2.80
C LYS A 130 -4.52 -7.80 -3.87
N GLU A 131 -3.53 -8.56 -4.33
CA GLU A 131 -3.71 -9.69 -5.22
C GLU A 131 -3.94 -10.97 -4.40
N ASP A 132 -4.74 -11.90 -4.91
CA ASP A 132 -4.82 -13.24 -4.36
C ASP A 132 -3.61 -14.05 -4.83
N LEU A 133 -2.75 -14.42 -3.92
CA LEU A 133 -1.51 -15.13 -4.20
C LEU A 133 -1.62 -16.66 -4.08
N THR A 134 -2.82 -17.21 -4.00
CA THR A 134 -3.04 -18.67 -3.89
C THR A 134 -2.32 -19.43 -5.03
N ASN A 135 -2.31 -18.84 -6.22
CA ASN A 135 -1.62 -19.38 -7.40
C ASN A 135 -0.34 -18.59 -7.76
N GLY A 136 0.25 -17.89 -6.79
CA GLY A 136 1.38 -16.98 -6.99
C GLY A 136 0.96 -15.63 -7.57
N GLN A 137 1.91 -14.73 -7.68
CA GLN A 137 1.72 -13.39 -8.27
C GLN A 137 1.60 -13.49 -9.79
N LYS A 138 0.58 -12.89 -10.38
CA LYS A 138 0.27 -12.95 -11.81
C LYS A 138 0.21 -11.58 -12.47
N VAL A 139 -0.17 -10.54 -11.74
CA VAL A 139 -0.25 -9.18 -12.30
C VAL A 139 1.16 -8.65 -12.60
N GLU A 140 1.39 -8.22 -13.85
CA GLU A 140 2.65 -7.68 -14.33
C GLU A 140 2.62 -6.16 -14.55
N SER A 141 1.45 -5.60 -14.84
CA SER A 141 1.25 -4.14 -14.89
C SER A 141 -0.21 -3.76 -14.70
N PHE A 142 -0.42 -2.61 -14.08
CA PHE A 142 -1.75 -2.05 -13.84
C PHE A 142 -1.72 -0.52 -13.84
N SER A 143 -2.92 0.08 -14.02
CA SER A 143 -3.13 1.52 -13.94
C SER A 143 -4.30 1.84 -13.04
N ILE A 144 -4.23 2.96 -12.32
CA ILE A 144 -5.32 3.47 -11.48
C ILE A 144 -5.82 4.77 -12.08
N TYR A 145 -7.12 4.83 -12.30
CA TYR A 145 -7.81 6.03 -12.74
C TYR A 145 -8.78 6.52 -11.69
N GLY A 146 -8.86 7.84 -11.50
CA GLY A 146 -9.86 8.51 -10.69
C GLY A 146 -10.84 9.30 -11.57
N TYR A 147 -12.09 9.35 -11.14
CA TYR A 147 -13.14 10.14 -11.78
C TYR A 147 -13.46 11.35 -10.91
N LEU A 148 -13.22 12.55 -11.44
CA LEU A 148 -13.34 13.79 -10.71
C LEU A 148 -14.70 14.44 -10.91
N PRO A 149 -15.61 14.45 -9.91
CA PRO A 149 -16.95 15.02 -10.03
C PRO A 149 -16.95 16.50 -10.42
N VAL A 150 -16.04 17.28 -9.82
CA VAL A 150 -15.88 18.72 -10.06
C VAL A 150 -15.60 19.03 -11.55
N TYR A 151 -15.03 18.07 -12.28
CA TYR A 151 -14.76 18.19 -13.71
C TYR A 151 -15.66 17.30 -14.57
N ARG A 152 -16.95 17.19 -14.22
CA ARG A 152 -17.96 16.38 -14.94
C ARG A 152 -17.56 14.90 -15.03
N ASN A 153 -17.03 14.34 -13.93
CA ASN A 153 -16.52 12.97 -13.86
C ASN A 153 -15.42 12.67 -14.91
N LYS A 154 -14.56 13.65 -15.17
CA LYS A 154 -13.41 13.43 -16.03
C LYS A 154 -12.52 12.33 -15.46
N LYS A 155 -12.24 11.31 -16.28
CA LYS A 155 -11.28 10.24 -15.98
C LYS A 155 -9.86 10.77 -16.09
N ILE A 156 -9.06 10.60 -15.05
CA ILE A 156 -7.64 10.95 -15.03
C ILE A 156 -6.81 9.76 -14.56
N LEU A 157 -5.61 9.61 -15.11
CA LEU A 157 -4.62 8.65 -14.66
C LEU A 157 -3.99 9.18 -13.36
N LEU A 158 -3.96 8.34 -12.32
CA LEU A 158 -3.40 8.67 -11.01
C LEU A 158 -2.11 7.93 -10.72
N PHE A 159 -2.02 6.68 -11.16
CA PHE A 159 -0.90 5.81 -10.87
C PHE A 159 -0.72 4.74 -11.95
N GLU A 160 0.52 4.38 -12.23
CA GLU A 160 0.88 3.20 -13.02
C GLU A 160 1.86 2.36 -12.22
N GLY A 161 1.60 1.06 -12.14
CA GLY A 161 2.41 0.11 -11.41
C GLY A 161 2.73 -1.13 -12.25
N LYS A 162 3.74 -1.87 -11.79
CA LYS A 162 4.12 -3.15 -12.42
C LYS A 162 3.40 -4.31 -11.76
N THR A 163 3.71 -4.62 -10.53
CA THR A 163 3.19 -5.77 -9.80
C THR A 163 2.31 -5.33 -8.64
N ILE A 164 1.33 -6.14 -8.25
CA ILE A 164 0.49 -5.90 -7.07
C ILE A 164 1.01 -6.72 -5.89
N GLY A 165 1.08 -8.04 -6.04
CA GLY A 165 1.52 -8.94 -4.99
C GLY A 165 0.61 -8.92 -3.75
N HIS A 166 1.19 -9.24 -2.59
CA HIS A 166 0.46 -9.28 -1.32
C HIS A 166 -0.26 -7.95 -1.01
N LYS A 167 0.37 -6.82 -1.30
CA LYS A 167 -0.17 -5.48 -1.09
C LYS A 167 0.63 -4.44 -1.88
N VAL A 168 -0.05 -3.53 -2.52
CA VAL A 168 0.54 -2.31 -3.06
C VAL A 168 -0.22 -1.09 -2.54
N ILE A 169 0.51 -0.03 -2.13
CA ILE A 169 -0.02 1.26 -1.71
C ILE A 169 0.34 2.28 -2.78
N CYS A 170 -0.64 2.66 -3.58
CA CYS A 170 -0.47 3.59 -4.70
C CYS A 170 -0.81 5.00 -4.25
N LYS A 171 0.21 5.84 -4.03
CA LYS A 171 0.05 7.22 -3.54
C LYS A 171 -0.05 8.21 -4.69
N PHE A 172 -0.89 9.22 -4.52
CA PHE A 172 -1.09 10.32 -5.45
C PHE A 172 -1.44 11.61 -4.69
N SER A 173 -1.48 12.73 -5.38
CA SER A 173 -1.89 14.01 -4.77
C SER A 173 -3.33 13.92 -4.24
N PRO A 174 -3.63 14.48 -3.06
CA PRO A 174 -4.96 14.45 -2.47
C PRO A 174 -6.03 14.94 -3.45
N LEU A 175 -7.09 14.17 -3.61
CA LEU A 175 -8.21 14.51 -4.48
C LEU A 175 -9.52 13.87 -3.98
N ARG A 176 -10.63 14.31 -4.55
CA ARG A 176 -11.95 13.69 -4.39
C ARG A 176 -12.33 13.00 -5.69
N ALA A 177 -12.55 11.70 -5.62
CA ALA A 177 -13.04 10.92 -6.73
C ALA A 177 -14.44 10.36 -6.42
N SER A 178 -15.32 10.38 -7.41
CA SER A 178 -16.59 9.65 -7.34
C SER A 178 -16.39 8.15 -7.54
N LYS A 179 -15.31 7.78 -8.23
CA LYS A 179 -15.02 6.39 -8.61
C LYS A 179 -13.53 6.22 -8.85
N TYR A 180 -13.00 5.05 -8.48
CA TYR A 180 -11.68 4.58 -8.90
C TYR A 180 -11.86 3.37 -9.82
N GLU A 181 -11.04 3.29 -10.86
CA GLU A 181 -10.86 2.11 -11.69
C GLU A 181 -9.42 1.64 -11.61
N VAL A 182 -9.23 0.38 -11.27
CA VAL A 182 -7.95 -0.33 -11.39
C VAL A 182 -8.02 -1.20 -12.64
N VAL A 183 -7.20 -0.89 -13.61
CA VAL A 183 -7.13 -1.62 -14.90
C VAL A 183 -5.89 -2.50 -14.86
N ILE A 184 -6.06 -3.81 -15.03
CA ILE A 184 -4.94 -4.73 -15.17
C ILE A 184 -4.52 -4.72 -16.64
N ASN A 185 -3.35 -4.17 -16.91
CA ASN A 185 -2.85 -3.99 -18.28
C ASN A 185 -2.15 -5.25 -18.80
N LYS A 186 -1.50 -6.01 -17.90
CA LYS A 186 -0.78 -7.24 -18.26
C LYS A 186 -0.73 -8.21 -17.09
N HIS A 187 -0.89 -9.50 -17.37
CA HIS A 187 -0.79 -10.59 -16.41
C HIS A 187 -0.25 -11.87 -17.07
N SER A 188 0.37 -12.76 -16.28
CA SER A 188 1.01 -14.02 -16.73
C SER A 188 0.12 -15.25 -16.54
N GLY A 189 -1.20 -15.13 -16.56
CA GLY A 189 -2.15 -16.22 -16.38
C GLY A 189 -3.37 -15.77 -15.60
N GLU A 190 -4.18 -16.72 -15.13
CA GLU A 190 -5.37 -16.41 -14.34
C GLU A 190 -4.98 -15.73 -13.02
N TYR A 191 -5.62 -14.62 -12.72
CA TYR A 191 -5.38 -13.80 -11.54
C TYR A 191 -6.68 -13.37 -10.86
N ALA A 192 -6.59 -13.03 -9.58
CA ALA A 192 -7.68 -12.45 -8.81
C ALA A 192 -7.17 -11.28 -7.96
N ILE A 193 -7.95 -10.21 -7.93
CA ILE A 193 -7.74 -9.12 -6.97
C ILE A 193 -8.59 -9.42 -5.75
N LYS A 194 -7.94 -9.44 -4.58
CA LYS A 194 -8.59 -9.78 -3.31
C LYS A 194 -9.29 -8.58 -2.69
N ASP A 195 -8.71 -7.39 -2.81
CA ASP A 195 -9.22 -6.19 -2.14
C ASP A 195 -8.71 -4.91 -2.81
N ILE A 196 -9.57 -3.89 -2.89
CA ILE A 196 -9.22 -2.54 -3.31
C ILE A 196 -9.87 -1.57 -2.33
N LYS A 197 -9.07 -0.71 -1.70
CA LYS A 197 -9.55 0.31 -0.77
C LYS A 197 -8.84 1.62 -0.98
N ALA A 198 -9.58 2.73 -0.88
CA ALA A 198 -9.04 4.07 -0.92
C ALA A 198 -8.88 4.63 0.50
N PHE A 199 -7.83 5.44 0.73
CA PHE A 199 -7.53 6.04 2.03
C PHE A 199 -7.08 7.49 1.89
N TYR A 200 -7.18 8.21 2.99
CA TYR A 200 -6.45 9.44 3.23
C TYR A 200 -5.40 9.19 4.31
N ALA A 201 -4.21 8.77 3.90
CA ALA A 201 -3.08 8.53 4.80
C ALA A 201 -2.31 9.85 5.00
N LYS A 202 -2.26 10.32 6.26
CA LYS A 202 -1.50 11.51 6.71
C LYS A 202 -0.08 11.15 7.12
#